data_4c0f3a30c62710c857b89ff21b30038e
#
_entry.id   4c0f3a30c62710c857b89ff21b30038e
#
_cell.length_a   1.000
_cell.length_b   1.000
_cell.length_c   1.000
_cell.angle_alpha   90.00
_cell.angle_beta   90.00
_cell.angle_gamma   90.00
#
_symmetry.space_group_name_H-M   'P 1'
#
loop_
_entity.id
_entity.type
_entity.pdbx_description
1 polymer ?
#
loop_
_entity_poly.entity_id
_entity_poly.type
_entity_poly.pdbx_seq_one_letter_code
_entity_poly.pdbx_strand_id
1 'polypeptide(L)'
;DRSCEFVKSYYDPSLDKILNPLDSRCAAWDLWKECLTLPDFDNISNTLIPMGTKEDPFWQGSGRTIFAEGAYLMREDKDRSYEKLVDTMLSIKIDKLRAYLQNTPAANLVEEKIEKTAISIRAVLTNYVKAIRYLQGIEKNGEPFTIRDWMRGVREDRPNGWLFISSNADTHASLKPVISMWLSIAIRGLLAMGENRNRRVWIFADELPTLHKLPDLVEILPEARKFGGCYVFGIQSYAQLEDIYG
;
A
#
# COMPACT_ATOMS: atom_id res chain seq x y z
N ASP A 1 -5.08 13.54 0.26
CA ASP A 1 -5.99 14.50 0.92
C ASP A 1 -6.01 14.23 2.43
N ARG A 2 -5.09 14.90 3.16
CA ARG A 2 -4.86 14.66 4.60
C ARG A 2 -6.00 15.13 5.52
N SER A 3 -6.81 16.06 5.05
CA SER A 3 -7.87 16.68 5.88
C SER A 3 -9.26 16.43 5.33
N CYS A 4 -9.39 15.57 4.32
CA CYS A 4 -10.63 15.30 3.59
C CYS A 4 -11.29 16.56 2.98
N GLU A 5 -10.54 17.61 2.70
CA GLU A 5 -11.07 18.86 2.15
C GLU A 5 -11.54 18.68 0.70
N PHE A 6 -10.77 17.92 -0.11
CA PHE A 6 -11.19 17.59 -1.47
C PHE A 6 -12.39 16.65 -1.46
N VAL A 7 -12.43 15.65 -0.58
CA VAL A 7 -13.59 14.76 -0.43
C VAL A 7 -14.85 15.57 -0.09
N LYS A 8 -14.76 16.51 0.87
CA LYS A 8 -15.89 17.34 1.27
C LYS A 8 -16.44 18.22 0.13
N SER A 9 -15.52 18.70 -0.72
CA SER A 9 -15.85 19.70 -1.74
C SER A 9 -16.25 19.10 -3.08
N TYR A 10 -15.74 17.91 -3.44
CA TYR A 10 -15.79 17.39 -4.81
C TYR A 10 -16.32 15.96 -4.94
N TYR A 11 -16.59 15.25 -3.84
CA TYR A 11 -17.01 13.86 -3.90
C TYR A 11 -18.41 13.68 -4.48
N ASP A 12 -18.51 12.92 -5.58
CA ASP A 12 -19.76 12.47 -6.20
C ASP A 12 -19.90 10.94 -5.99
N PRO A 13 -20.87 10.48 -5.17
CA PRO A 13 -21.04 9.07 -4.87
C PRO A 13 -21.40 8.21 -6.08
N SER A 14 -21.89 8.80 -7.17
CA SER A 14 -22.24 8.09 -8.40
C SER A 14 -21.03 7.67 -9.24
N LEU A 15 -19.91 8.38 -9.11
CA LEU A 15 -18.71 8.18 -9.95
C LEU A 15 -17.46 7.90 -9.13
N ASP A 16 -17.32 8.53 -7.97
CA ASP A 16 -16.09 8.58 -7.21
C ASP A 16 -15.91 7.41 -6.25
N LYS A 17 -14.66 7.17 -5.85
CA LYS A 17 -14.29 6.20 -4.81
C LYS A 17 -13.45 6.85 -3.73
N ILE A 18 -13.67 6.46 -2.49
CA ILE A 18 -12.88 6.87 -1.33
C ILE A 18 -12.08 5.68 -0.82
N LEU A 19 -10.80 5.87 -0.60
CA LEU A 19 -9.91 4.97 0.14
C LEU A 19 -9.46 5.67 1.41
N ASN A 20 -10.25 5.48 2.46
CA ASN A 20 -9.97 5.89 3.83
C ASN A 20 -10.63 4.86 4.76
N PRO A 21 -9.87 4.01 5.44
CA PRO A 21 -10.44 2.92 6.24
C PRO A 21 -11.36 3.38 7.39
N LEU A 22 -11.23 4.66 7.78
CA LEU A 22 -12.02 5.25 8.86
C LEU A 22 -13.23 6.05 8.35
N ASP A 23 -13.46 6.07 7.04
CA ASP A 23 -14.66 6.63 6.43
C ASP A 23 -15.64 5.49 6.10
N SER A 24 -16.89 5.61 6.53
CA SER A 24 -17.92 4.61 6.26
C SER A 24 -18.20 4.39 4.77
N ARG A 25 -17.78 5.31 3.91
CA ARG A 25 -17.90 5.25 2.45
C ARG A 25 -16.67 4.61 1.79
N CYS A 26 -15.69 4.15 2.58
CA CYS A 26 -14.48 3.54 2.05
C CYS A 26 -14.82 2.39 1.12
N ALA A 27 -14.27 2.42 -0.10
CA ALA A 27 -14.43 1.31 -1.03
C ALA A 27 -13.84 0.02 -0.43
N ALA A 28 -14.47 -1.11 -0.69
CA ALA A 28 -14.06 -2.43 -0.21
C ALA A 28 -12.80 -2.92 -0.93
N TRP A 29 -11.67 -2.20 -0.73
CA TRP A 29 -10.40 -2.58 -1.35
C TRP A 29 -9.98 -3.99 -0.95
N ASP A 30 -9.63 -4.81 -1.93
CA ASP A 30 -9.27 -6.22 -1.74
C ASP A 30 -7.81 -6.43 -2.15
N LEU A 31 -6.94 -6.64 -1.16
CA LEU A 31 -5.51 -6.89 -1.33
C LEU A 31 -5.23 -8.05 -2.29
N TRP A 32 -5.99 -9.14 -2.18
CA TRP A 32 -5.73 -10.37 -2.94
C TRP A 32 -6.31 -10.34 -4.36
N LYS A 33 -7.26 -9.43 -4.62
CA LYS A 33 -7.69 -9.09 -5.98
C LYS A 33 -6.77 -8.05 -6.62
N GLU A 34 -6.19 -7.17 -5.82
CA GLU A 34 -5.18 -6.21 -6.27
C GLU A 34 -3.89 -6.92 -6.67
N CYS A 35 -3.39 -7.84 -5.83
CA CYS A 35 -2.14 -8.57 -6.00
C CYS A 35 -2.40 -9.96 -6.54
N LEU A 36 -2.03 -10.23 -7.79
CA LEU A 36 -2.24 -11.51 -8.44
C LEU A 36 -1.01 -12.41 -8.41
N THR A 37 0.19 -11.83 -8.29
CA THR A 37 1.47 -12.54 -8.36
C THR A 37 2.34 -12.17 -7.15
N LEU A 38 3.32 -13.01 -6.83
CA LEU A 38 4.27 -12.72 -5.75
C LEU A 38 5.00 -11.37 -5.93
N PRO A 39 5.48 -10.99 -7.13
CA PRO A 39 6.02 -9.65 -7.35
C PRO A 39 5.08 -8.49 -6.99
N ASP A 40 3.76 -8.67 -7.10
CA ASP A 40 2.82 -7.63 -6.66
C ASP A 40 2.87 -7.45 -5.14
N PHE A 41 2.97 -8.55 -4.37
CA PHE A 41 3.12 -8.51 -2.92
C PHE A 41 4.49 -7.95 -2.49
N ASP A 42 5.57 -8.26 -3.23
CA ASP A 42 6.89 -7.65 -3.01
C ASP A 42 6.83 -6.13 -3.18
N ASN A 43 6.18 -5.65 -4.22
CA ASN A 43 6.01 -4.22 -4.48
C ASN A 43 5.23 -3.52 -3.36
N ILE A 44 4.14 -4.13 -2.90
CA ILE A 44 3.37 -3.62 -1.76
C ILE A 44 4.22 -3.61 -0.49
N SER A 45 4.95 -4.69 -0.21
CA SER A 45 5.81 -4.78 0.97
C SER A 45 6.89 -3.71 0.99
N ASN A 46 7.45 -3.38 -0.18
CA ASN A 46 8.46 -2.32 -0.33
C ASN A 46 7.95 -0.94 0.08
N THR A 47 6.69 -0.63 -0.20
CA THR A 47 6.08 0.65 0.17
C THR A 47 5.55 0.64 1.60
N LEU A 48 4.96 -0.49 2.03
CA LEU A 48 4.41 -0.65 3.37
C LEU A 48 5.52 -0.60 4.44
N ILE A 49 6.68 -1.21 4.14
CA ILE A 49 7.86 -1.30 5.01
C ILE A 49 9.02 -0.56 4.33
N PRO A 50 9.10 0.77 4.44
CA PRO A 50 10.16 1.54 3.78
C PRO A 50 11.53 1.21 4.37
N MET A 51 12.57 1.26 3.55
CA MET A 51 13.96 1.17 4.04
C MET A 51 14.35 2.48 4.70
N GLY A 52 14.86 2.41 5.92
CA GLY A 52 15.48 3.54 6.58
C GLY A 52 16.86 3.84 5.97
N THR A 53 17.25 5.11 5.97
CA THR A 53 18.57 5.52 5.44
C THR A 53 19.73 5.23 6.39
N LYS A 54 19.45 5.02 7.68
CA LYS A 54 20.45 4.84 8.76
C LYS A 54 20.35 3.49 9.47
N GLU A 55 19.41 2.64 9.06
CA GLU A 55 19.14 1.35 9.68
C GLU A 55 19.78 0.21 8.87
N ASP A 56 20.08 -0.90 9.53
CA ASP A 56 20.55 -2.10 8.85
C ASP A 56 19.42 -2.64 7.95
N PRO A 57 19.65 -2.72 6.62
CA PRO A 57 18.64 -3.17 5.66
C PRO A 57 18.14 -4.60 5.89
N PHE A 58 18.85 -5.38 6.67
CA PHE A 58 18.46 -6.76 7.00
C PHE A 58 17.07 -6.83 7.65
N TRP A 59 16.78 -5.93 8.59
CA TRP A 59 15.54 -5.99 9.38
C TRP A 59 14.30 -5.70 8.54
N GLN A 60 14.32 -4.61 7.80
CA GLN A 60 13.22 -4.24 6.92
C GLN A 60 13.10 -5.22 5.75
N GLY A 61 14.22 -5.64 5.15
CA GLY A 61 14.25 -6.61 4.08
C GLY A 61 13.63 -7.95 4.50
N SER A 62 14.01 -8.45 5.69
CA SER A 62 13.43 -9.66 6.26
C SER A 62 11.92 -9.51 6.53
N GLY A 63 11.50 -8.37 7.09
CA GLY A 63 10.09 -8.07 7.30
C GLY A 63 9.29 -8.05 6.00
N ARG A 64 9.82 -7.45 4.93
CA ARG A 64 9.22 -7.46 3.59
C ARG A 64 9.01 -8.87 3.07
N THR A 65 10.05 -9.71 3.16
CA THR A 65 9.98 -11.11 2.70
C THR A 65 8.90 -11.89 3.46
N ILE A 66 8.86 -11.78 4.79
CA ILE A 66 7.83 -12.45 5.60
C ILE A 66 6.43 -11.97 5.22
N PHE A 67 6.24 -10.67 5.05
CA PHE A 67 4.94 -10.12 4.69
C PHE A 67 4.50 -10.54 3.29
N ALA A 68 5.37 -10.40 2.29
CA ALA A 68 5.05 -10.73 0.90
C ALA A 68 4.69 -12.21 0.74
N GLU A 69 5.53 -13.10 1.26
CA GLU A 69 5.29 -14.55 1.19
C GLU A 69 4.05 -14.95 1.97
N GLY A 70 3.87 -14.43 3.18
CA GLY A 70 2.72 -14.79 4.00
C GLY A 70 1.40 -14.26 3.44
N ALA A 71 1.36 -13.06 2.91
CA ALA A 71 0.17 -12.51 2.25
C ALA A 71 -0.13 -13.24 0.93
N TYR A 72 0.91 -13.63 0.18
CA TYR A 72 0.77 -14.42 -1.05
C TYR A 72 0.19 -15.81 -0.76
N LEU A 73 0.70 -16.53 0.25
CA LEU A 73 0.16 -17.83 0.67
C LEU A 73 -1.32 -17.72 1.06
N MET A 74 -1.69 -16.66 1.76
CA MET A 74 -3.08 -16.45 2.21
C MET A 74 -4.06 -16.23 1.04
N ARG A 75 -3.58 -15.94 -0.15
CA ARG A 75 -4.41 -15.76 -1.35
C ARG A 75 -5.30 -16.96 -1.64
N GLU A 76 -4.79 -18.16 -1.41
CA GLU A 76 -5.51 -19.42 -1.66
C GLU A 76 -6.47 -19.81 -0.52
N ASP A 77 -6.44 -19.07 0.59
CA ASP A 77 -7.31 -19.32 1.74
C ASP A 77 -8.71 -18.75 1.49
N LYS A 78 -9.72 -19.60 1.58
CA LYS A 78 -11.13 -19.21 1.39
C LYS A 78 -11.63 -18.25 2.47
N ASP A 79 -11.07 -18.36 3.68
CA ASP A 79 -11.42 -17.54 4.83
C ASP A 79 -10.42 -16.38 5.05
N ARG A 80 -9.72 -16.00 3.99
CA ARG A 80 -8.77 -14.88 4.06
C ARG A 80 -9.48 -13.58 4.45
N SER A 81 -8.82 -12.83 5.32
CA SER A 81 -9.28 -11.52 5.77
C SER A 81 -8.09 -10.69 6.27
N TYR A 82 -8.28 -9.39 6.39
CA TYR A 82 -7.25 -8.53 6.99
C TYR A 82 -7.00 -8.87 8.45
N GLU A 83 -8.03 -9.29 9.19
CA GLU A 83 -7.88 -9.78 10.56
C GLU A 83 -6.97 -11.00 10.62
N LYS A 84 -7.25 -12.02 9.80
CA LYS A 84 -6.45 -13.24 9.73
C LYS A 84 -5.01 -12.95 9.28
N LEU A 85 -4.82 -12.03 8.33
CA LEU A 85 -3.49 -11.62 7.88
C LEU A 85 -2.68 -11.01 9.03
N VAL A 86 -3.26 -10.04 9.73
CA VAL A 86 -2.61 -9.37 10.85
C VAL A 86 -2.32 -10.37 11.98
N ASP A 87 -3.27 -11.23 12.32
CA ASP A 87 -3.09 -12.24 13.36
C ASP A 87 -1.98 -13.23 13.00
N THR A 88 -1.98 -13.74 11.77
CA THR A 88 -0.94 -14.66 11.27
C THR A 88 0.45 -14.02 11.29
N MET A 89 0.57 -12.77 10.86
CA MET A 89 1.88 -12.10 10.79
C MET A 89 2.40 -11.64 12.15
N LEU A 90 1.53 -11.15 13.03
CA LEU A 90 1.93 -10.40 14.23
C LEU A 90 1.62 -11.10 15.54
N SER A 91 0.57 -11.93 15.62
CA SER A 91 0.01 -12.39 16.90
C SER A 91 0.27 -13.86 17.20
N ILE A 92 0.23 -14.76 16.20
CA ILE A 92 0.42 -16.19 16.45
C ILE A 92 1.82 -16.50 17.01
N LYS A 93 1.96 -17.62 17.68
CA LYS A 93 3.25 -18.08 18.19
C LYS A 93 4.25 -18.28 17.03
N ILE A 94 5.55 -18.09 17.32
CA ILE A 94 6.59 -18.13 16.28
C ILE A 94 6.70 -19.52 15.63
N ASP A 95 6.44 -20.59 16.37
CA ASP A 95 6.38 -21.96 15.84
C ASP A 95 5.27 -22.15 14.80
N LYS A 96 4.10 -21.53 15.04
CA LYS A 96 2.99 -21.54 14.08
C LYS A 96 3.30 -20.69 12.83
N LEU A 97 3.95 -19.54 13.01
CA LEU A 97 4.40 -18.72 11.88
C LEU A 97 5.44 -19.49 11.04
N ARG A 98 6.35 -20.20 11.69
CA ARG A 98 7.34 -21.08 11.04
C ARG A 98 6.65 -22.16 10.21
N ALA A 99 5.67 -22.86 10.80
CA ALA A 99 4.90 -23.89 10.11
C ALA A 99 4.13 -23.30 8.91
N TYR A 100 3.58 -22.10 9.05
CA TYR A 100 2.87 -21.42 7.97
C TYR A 100 3.78 -21.07 6.79
N LEU A 101 5.01 -20.63 7.05
CA LEU A 101 5.98 -20.20 6.04
C LEU A 101 6.92 -21.31 5.53
N GLN A 102 6.78 -22.56 6.01
CA GLN A 102 7.78 -23.65 5.83
C GLN A 102 8.21 -23.94 4.39
N ASN A 103 7.35 -23.64 3.40
CA ASN A 103 7.62 -23.89 1.97
C ASN A 103 7.94 -22.62 1.19
N THR A 104 8.37 -21.57 1.87
CA THR A 104 8.72 -20.30 1.26
C THR A 104 10.16 -19.89 1.59
N PRO A 105 10.77 -18.97 0.84
CA PRO A 105 12.05 -18.37 1.22
C PRO A 105 12.06 -17.73 2.60
N ALA A 106 10.90 -17.26 3.10
CA ALA A 106 10.75 -16.69 4.42
C ALA A 106 10.98 -17.71 5.57
N ALA A 107 10.90 -19.02 5.27
CA ALA A 107 11.14 -20.06 6.28
C ALA A 107 12.50 -19.91 6.98
N ASN A 108 13.53 -19.54 6.22
CA ASN A 108 14.88 -19.35 6.75
C ASN A 108 14.98 -18.20 7.78
N LEU A 109 14.04 -17.24 7.72
CA LEU A 109 14.00 -16.07 8.62
C LEU A 109 13.31 -16.37 9.95
N VAL A 110 12.66 -17.52 10.07
CA VAL A 110 11.89 -17.94 11.25
C VAL A 110 12.32 -19.31 11.79
N GLU A 111 13.50 -19.79 11.42
CA GLU A 111 14.06 -21.05 11.91
C GLU A 111 14.22 -21.05 13.43
N GLU A 112 14.09 -22.24 14.05
CA GLU A 112 14.21 -22.40 15.50
C GLU A 112 15.59 -21.96 16.03
N LYS A 113 16.65 -22.22 15.25
CA LYS A 113 18.03 -21.85 15.60
C LYS A 113 18.24 -20.34 15.77
N ILE A 114 17.36 -19.51 15.14
CA ILE A 114 17.44 -18.05 15.15
C ILE A 114 16.17 -17.41 15.73
N GLU A 115 15.47 -18.08 16.63
CA GLU A 115 14.18 -17.62 17.15
C GLU A 115 14.23 -16.19 17.72
N LYS A 116 15.31 -15.80 18.39
CA LYS A 116 15.49 -14.43 18.90
C LYS A 116 15.52 -13.40 17.74
N THR A 117 16.18 -13.74 16.65
CA THR A 117 16.21 -12.92 15.43
C THR A 117 14.83 -12.85 14.80
N ALA A 118 14.12 -13.96 14.70
CA ALA A 118 12.74 -14.01 14.17
C ALA A 118 11.78 -13.14 14.98
N ILE A 119 11.90 -13.13 16.31
CA ILE A 119 11.13 -12.24 17.20
C ILE A 119 11.45 -10.77 16.90
N SER A 120 12.72 -10.44 16.72
CA SER A 120 13.13 -9.06 16.38
C SER A 120 12.64 -8.62 15.01
N ILE A 121 12.71 -9.48 13.99
CA ILE A 121 12.13 -9.21 12.66
C ILE A 121 10.63 -8.96 12.79
N ARG A 122 9.90 -9.76 13.57
CA ARG A 122 8.47 -9.58 13.80
C ARG A 122 8.16 -8.26 14.53
N ALA A 123 9.03 -7.82 15.44
CA ALA A 123 8.86 -6.52 16.08
C ALA A 123 8.97 -5.37 15.07
N VAL A 124 9.93 -5.44 14.14
CA VAL A 124 10.04 -4.47 13.03
C VAL A 124 8.81 -4.54 12.13
N LEU A 125 8.41 -5.74 11.72
CA LEU A 125 7.21 -5.97 10.91
C LEU A 125 5.97 -5.33 11.56
N THR A 126 5.82 -5.49 12.89
CA THR A 126 4.70 -4.92 13.64
C THR A 126 4.60 -3.41 13.50
N ASN A 127 5.72 -2.68 13.47
CA ASN A 127 5.70 -1.23 13.37
C ASN A 127 5.01 -0.72 12.10
N TYR A 128 5.07 -1.48 11.03
CA TYR A 128 4.53 -1.09 9.72
C TYR A 128 3.22 -1.80 9.38
N VAL A 129 3.17 -3.11 9.54
CA VAL A 129 2.03 -3.95 9.13
C VAL A 129 0.82 -3.78 10.05
N LYS A 130 1.01 -3.32 11.30
CA LYS A 130 -0.12 -3.00 12.19
C LYS A 130 -1.16 -2.06 11.56
N ALA A 131 -0.76 -1.21 10.60
CA ALA A 131 -1.66 -0.30 9.91
C ALA A 131 -2.72 -1.05 9.06
N ILE A 132 -2.44 -2.27 8.63
CA ILE A 132 -3.40 -3.16 7.93
C ILE A 132 -4.63 -3.47 8.81
N ARG A 133 -4.50 -3.39 10.13
CA ARG A 133 -5.65 -3.55 11.05
C ARG A 133 -6.79 -2.59 10.77
N TYR A 134 -6.49 -1.40 10.28
CA TYR A 134 -7.52 -0.42 9.93
C TYR A 134 -8.34 -0.82 8.70
N LEU A 135 -7.87 -1.79 7.91
CA LEU A 135 -8.61 -2.33 6.77
C LEU A 135 -9.64 -3.40 7.18
N GLN A 136 -9.62 -3.86 8.44
CA GLN A 136 -10.59 -4.85 8.93
C GLN A 136 -12.00 -4.30 8.82
N GLY A 137 -12.87 -5.05 8.15
CA GLY A 137 -14.28 -4.69 8.00
C GLY A 137 -14.63 -3.90 6.76
N ILE A 138 -13.65 -3.29 6.04
CA ILE A 138 -13.95 -2.55 4.79
C ILE A 138 -14.52 -3.46 3.69
N GLU A 139 -14.23 -4.76 3.74
CA GLU A 139 -14.78 -5.76 2.82
C GLU A 139 -16.32 -5.86 2.89
N LYS A 140 -16.93 -5.33 3.95
CA LYS A 140 -18.39 -5.27 4.13
C LYS A 140 -19.03 -4.06 3.45
N ASN A 141 -18.24 -3.13 2.94
CA ASN A 141 -18.74 -1.86 2.38
C ASN A 141 -19.27 -1.98 0.94
N GLY A 142 -19.31 -3.17 0.37
CA GLY A 142 -19.87 -3.42 -0.95
C GLY A 142 -19.03 -4.38 -1.80
N GLU A 143 -19.15 -4.24 -3.11
CA GLU A 143 -18.39 -5.07 -4.04
C GLU A 143 -16.88 -4.82 -3.92
N PRO A 144 -16.06 -5.88 -4.05
CA PRO A 144 -14.62 -5.75 -3.97
C PRO A 144 -14.08 -4.75 -4.99
N PHE A 145 -13.28 -3.81 -4.50
CA PHE A 145 -12.65 -2.75 -5.29
C PHE A 145 -11.15 -3.00 -5.41
N THR A 146 -10.58 -2.72 -6.59
CA THR A 146 -9.13 -2.64 -6.82
C THR A 146 -8.76 -1.35 -7.53
N ILE A 147 -7.61 -0.79 -7.18
CA ILE A 147 -7.02 0.36 -7.90
C ILE A 147 -6.66 -0.06 -9.32
N ARG A 148 -6.20 -1.29 -9.52
CA ARG A 148 -5.89 -1.88 -10.82
C ARG A 148 -7.08 -1.82 -11.80
N ASP A 149 -8.27 -2.24 -11.35
CA ASP A 149 -9.45 -2.22 -12.21
C ASP A 149 -9.97 -0.81 -12.44
N TRP A 150 -9.84 0.07 -11.44
CA TRP A 150 -10.14 1.49 -11.60
C TRP A 150 -9.24 2.13 -12.67
N MET A 151 -7.92 1.88 -12.63
CA MET A 151 -6.96 2.35 -13.63
C MET A 151 -7.22 1.74 -15.02
N ARG A 152 -7.65 0.48 -15.09
CA ARG A 152 -8.08 -0.15 -16.34
C ARG A 152 -9.26 0.59 -16.95
N GLY A 153 -10.21 1.05 -16.15
CA GLY A 153 -11.33 1.91 -16.59
C GLY A 153 -10.83 3.16 -17.29
N VAL A 154 -9.81 3.84 -16.74
CA VAL A 154 -9.19 5.02 -17.38
C VAL A 154 -8.56 4.67 -18.74
N ARG A 155 -7.89 3.51 -18.84
CA ARG A 155 -7.30 3.05 -20.11
C ARG A 155 -8.35 2.80 -21.20
N GLU A 156 -9.49 2.29 -20.80
CA GLU A 156 -10.60 1.93 -21.69
C GLU A 156 -11.58 3.10 -21.94
N ASP A 157 -11.19 4.32 -21.53
CA ASP A 157 -12.00 5.55 -21.63
C ASP A 157 -13.41 5.41 -21.01
N ARG A 158 -13.54 4.56 -19.99
CA ARG A 158 -14.77 4.46 -19.20
C ARG A 158 -14.90 5.65 -18.26
N PRO A 159 -16.10 6.13 -17.97
CA PRO A 159 -16.29 7.16 -16.97
C PRO A 159 -15.78 6.66 -15.61
N ASN A 160 -14.65 7.19 -15.19
CA ASN A 160 -14.10 7.02 -13.85
C ASN A 160 -14.13 8.39 -13.18
N GLY A 161 -14.73 8.49 -12.02
CA GLY A 161 -14.65 9.71 -11.23
C GLY A 161 -13.25 9.88 -10.61
N TRP A 162 -13.19 10.51 -9.46
CA TRP A 162 -11.99 10.64 -8.66
C TRP A 162 -11.76 9.42 -7.78
N LEU A 163 -10.50 9.08 -7.57
CA LEU A 163 -10.09 8.18 -6.51
C LEU A 163 -9.47 9.02 -5.39
N PHE A 164 -10.22 9.21 -4.31
CA PHE A 164 -9.77 9.96 -3.14
C PHE A 164 -9.05 9.03 -2.17
N ILE A 165 -7.74 9.16 -2.05
CA ILE A 165 -6.95 8.52 -0.99
C ILE A 165 -6.80 9.56 0.12
N SER A 166 -7.52 9.39 1.23
CA SER A 166 -7.65 10.42 2.25
C SER A 166 -7.45 9.90 3.68
N SER A 167 -7.28 10.82 4.61
CA SER A 167 -7.25 10.56 6.06
C SER A 167 -7.69 11.80 6.81
N ASN A 168 -8.03 11.64 8.09
CA ASN A 168 -8.19 12.78 8.98
C ASN A 168 -6.83 13.20 9.56
N ALA A 169 -6.68 14.46 9.88
CA ALA A 169 -5.40 15.00 10.35
C ALA A 169 -4.87 14.31 11.64
N ASP A 170 -5.77 13.93 12.55
CA ASP A 170 -5.47 13.23 13.81
C ASP A 170 -5.06 11.76 13.63
N THR A 171 -5.52 11.11 12.57
CA THR A 171 -5.29 9.68 12.30
C THR A 171 -4.27 9.43 11.20
N HIS A 172 -3.84 10.47 10.49
CA HIS A 172 -2.94 10.38 9.34
C HIS A 172 -1.68 9.57 9.63
N ALA A 173 -1.01 9.82 10.76
CA ALA A 173 0.22 9.11 11.12
C ALA A 173 0.04 7.60 11.21
N SER A 174 -1.11 7.14 11.73
CA SER A 174 -1.44 5.72 11.83
C SER A 174 -1.77 5.07 10.48
N LEU A 175 -2.38 5.84 9.58
CA LEU A 175 -2.78 5.39 8.25
C LEU A 175 -1.68 5.57 7.19
N LYS A 176 -0.63 6.31 7.50
CA LYS A 176 0.47 6.63 6.58
C LYS A 176 0.98 5.43 5.77
N PRO A 177 1.24 4.24 6.37
CA PRO A 177 1.69 3.08 5.59
C PRO A 177 0.69 2.64 4.52
N VAL A 178 -0.60 2.59 4.86
CA VAL A 178 -1.68 2.16 3.96
C VAL A 178 -1.91 3.18 2.86
N ILE A 179 -1.93 4.47 3.19
CA ILE A 179 -2.08 5.56 2.22
C ILE A 179 -0.92 5.56 1.22
N SER A 180 0.32 5.42 1.71
CA SER A 180 1.50 5.35 0.86
C SER A 180 1.45 4.14 -0.07
N MET A 181 1.01 2.99 0.42
CA MET A 181 0.82 1.77 -0.35
C MET A 181 -0.21 1.97 -1.47
N TRP A 182 -1.39 2.51 -1.18
CA TRP A 182 -2.44 2.75 -2.17
C TRP A 182 -1.99 3.75 -3.25
N LEU A 183 -1.30 4.82 -2.85
CA LEU A 183 -0.77 5.79 -3.81
C LEU A 183 0.30 5.15 -4.70
N SER A 184 1.19 4.32 -4.16
CA SER A 184 2.17 3.56 -4.93
C SER A 184 1.50 2.63 -5.95
N ILE A 185 0.44 1.91 -5.57
CA ILE A 185 -0.32 1.06 -6.49
C ILE A 185 -0.91 1.91 -7.64
N ALA A 186 -1.48 3.07 -7.34
CA ALA A 186 -2.03 3.97 -8.38
C ALA A 186 -0.93 4.48 -9.34
N ILE A 187 0.23 4.85 -8.81
CA ILE A 187 1.38 5.28 -9.62
C ILE A 187 1.86 4.16 -10.55
N ARG A 188 2.02 2.94 -10.03
CA ARG A 188 2.37 1.77 -10.84
C ARG A 188 1.28 1.41 -11.86
N GLY A 189 0.02 1.60 -11.48
CA GLY A 189 -1.13 1.42 -12.37
C GLY A 189 -1.03 2.29 -13.64
N LEU A 190 -0.48 3.50 -13.53
CA LEU A 190 -0.22 4.36 -14.68
C LEU A 190 0.73 3.71 -15.69
N LEU A 191 1.84 3.11 -15.21
CA LEU A 191 2.78 2.40 -16.09
C LEU A 191 2.12 1.21 -16.80
N ALA A 192 1.33 0.45 -16.06
CA ALA A 192 0.64 -0.74 -16.58
C ALA A 192 -0.38 -0.42 -17.67
N MET A 193 -0.82 0.82 -17.80
CA MET A 193 -1.73 1.24 -18.89
C MET A 193 -1.05 1.34 -20.26
N GLY A 194 0.28 1.30 -20.33
CA GLY A 194 1.05 1.52 -21.56
C GLY A 194 1.16 2.99 -21.96
N GLU A 195 2.05 3.26 -22.91
CA GLU A 195 2.32 4.62 -23.38
C GLU A 195 1.11 5.21 -24.09
N ASN A 196 0.74 6.42 -23.70
CA ASN A 196 -0.28 7.22 -24.38
C ASN A 196 -0.11 8.71 -24.02
N ARG A 197 0.48 9.48 -24.91
CA ARG A 197 0.77 10.92 -24.70
C ARG A 197 -0.47 11.80 -24.75
N ASN A 198 -1.58 11.30 -25.25
CA ASN A 198 -2.85 12.04 -25.34
C ASN A 198 -3.72 11.85 -24.09
N ARG A 199 -3.48 10.79 -23.32
CA ARG A 199 -4.14 10.55 -22.03
C ARG A 199 -3.66 11.58 -20.99
N ARG A 200 -4.54 11.90 -20.04
CA ARG A 200 -4.20 12.70 -18.86
C ARG A 200 -4.77 12.03 -17.63
N VAL A 201 -3.87 11.52 -16.80
CA VAL A 201 -4.18 11.02 -15.46
C VAL A 201 -3.53 11.96 -14.46
N TRP A 202 -4.35 12.68 -13.73
CA TRP A 202 -3.90 13.64 -12.74
C TRP A 202 -3.75 12.97 -11.38
N ILE A 203 -2.59 13.16 -10.75
CA ILE A 203 -2.29 12.71 -9.39
C ILE A 203 -1.96 13.95 -8.56
N PHE A 204 -2.83 14.25 -7.59
CA PHE A 204 -2.65 15.34 -6.66
C PHE A 204 -2.23 14.78 -5.30
N ALA A 205 -1.05 15.11 -4.83
CA ALA A 205 -0.57 14.79 -3.49
C ALA A 205 -0.35 16.09 -2.71
N ASP A 206 -1.34 16.50 -1.95
CA ASP A 206 -1.42 17.79 -1.27
C ASP A 206 -0.28 18.02 -0.26
N GLU A 207 0.18 16.98 0.41
CA GLU A 207 1.32 17.04 1.33
C GLU A 207 2.22 15.82 1.14
N LEU A 208 2.91 15.73 0.01
CA LEU A 208 3.77 14.59 -0.33
C LEU A 208 4.76 14.20 0.79
N PRO A 209 5.44 15.15 1.48
CA PRO A 209 6.41 14.80 2.53
C PRO A 209 5.80 14.12 3.76
N THR A 210 4.49 14.12 3.92
CA THR A 210 3.83 13.44 5.06
C THR A 210 3.70 11.93 4.85
N LEU A 211 3.92 11.44 3.63
CA LEU A 211 3.89 10.03 3.28
C LEU A 211 5.25 9.34 3.49
N HIS A 212 5.27 8.03 3.39
CA HIS A 212 6.54 7.30 3.25
C HIS A 212 7.17 7.64 1.89
N LYS A 213 8.50 7.51 1.78
CA LYS A 213 9.17 7.55 0.49
C LYS A 213 8.49 6.57 -0.46
N LEU A 214 8.10 7.07 -1.63
CA LEU A 214 7.46 6.28 -2.68
C LEU A 214 8.53 5.97 -3.74
N PRO A 215 9.15 4.78 -3.74
CA PRO A 215 10.20 4.44 -4.70
C PRO A 215 9.70 4.56 -6.14
N ASP A 216 8.48 4.08 -6.40
CA ASP A 216 7.85 4.12 -7.72
C ASP A 216 7.70 5.56 -8.26
N LEU A 217 7.51 6.55 -7.38
CA LEU A 217 7.40 7.94 -7.79
C LEU A 217 8.71 8.46 -8.37
N VAL A 218 9.84 8.13 -7.75
CA VAL A 218 11.18 8.53 -8.23
C VAL A 218 11.46 7.91 -9.59
N GLU A 219 11.08 6.66 -9.80
CA GLU A 219 11.28 5.95 -11.05
C GLU A 219 10.39 6.48 -12.18
N ILE A 220 9.13 6.79 -11.88
CA ILE A 220 8.14 7.14 -12.92
C ILE A 220 8.19 8.61 -13.34
N LEU A 221 8.51 9.53 -12.44
CA LEU A 221 8.44 10.96 -12.71
C LEU A 221 9.16 11.38 -14.01
N PRO A 222 10.39 10.90 -14.31
CA PRO A 222 11.08 11.25 -15.55
C PRO A 222 10.34 10.79 -16.81
N GLU A 223 9.57 9.74 -16.71
CA GLU A 223 8.87 9.10 -17.84
C GLU A 223 7.36 9.31 -17.86
N ALA A 224 6.78 9.85 -16.78
CA ALA A 224 5.33 9.95 -16.56
C ALA A 224 4.57 10.52 -17.77
N ARG A 225 5.16 11.50 -18.47
CA ARG A 225 4.58 12.12 -19.65
C ARG A 225 4.30 11.12 -20.79
N LYS A 226 5.12 10.08 -20.95
CA LYS A 226 4.91 9.05 -21.97
C LYS A 226 3.63 8.27 -21.74
N PHE A 227 3.30 8.07 -20.45
CA PHE A 227 2.12 7.31 -20.01
C PHE A 227 0.89 8.20 -19.78
N GLY A 228 1.02 9.51 -19.98
CA GLY A 228 -0.06 10.48 -19.77
C GLY A 228 -0.23 10.91 -18.30
N GLY A 229 0.77 10.70 -17.45
CA GLY A 229 0.76 11.13 -16.05
C GLY A 229 0.98 12.64 -15.91
N CYS A 230 0.16 13.27 -15.06
CA CYS A 230 0.26 14.66 -14.65
C CYS A 230 0.28 14.71 -13.13
N TYR A 231 1.33 15.29 -12.53
CA TYR A 231 1.52 15.29 -11.09
C TYR A 231 1.50 16.71 -10.53
N VAL A 232 0.78 16.88 -9.44
CA VAL A 232 0.75 18.11 -8.64
C VAL A 232 1.08 17.74 -7.20
N PHE A 233 2.18 18.28 -6.69
CA PHE A 233 2.65 18.00 -5.33
C PHE A 233 2.61 19.27 -4.49
N GLY A 234 1.92 19.19 -3.33
CA GLY A 234 2.02 20.17 -2.27
C GLY A 234 3.21 19.83 -1.36
N ILE A 235 4.02 20.83 -1.05
CA ILE A 235 5.13 20.75 -0.08
C ILE A 235 5.15 22.02 0.77
N GLN A 236 5.44 21.90 2.04
CA GLN A 236 5.55 23.05 2.94
C GLN A 236 6.96 23.65 2.91
N SER A 237 7.99 22.80 2.78
CA SER A 237 9.37 23.25 2.63
C SER A 237 10.19 22.27 1.78
N TYR A 238 11.20 22.80 1.12
CA TYR A 238 12.13 21.99 0.34
C TYR A 238 12.93 21.01 1.22
N ALA A 239 13.30 21.45 2.44
CA ALA A 239 14.03 20.62 3.38
C ALA A 239 13.29 19.31 3.73
N GLN A 240 11.96 19.35 3.88
CA GLN A 240 11.16 18.14 4.12
C GLN A 240 11.21 17.16 2.94
N LEU A 241 11.24 17.68 1.72
CA LEU A 241 11.34 16.85 0.53
C LEU A 241 12.73 16.20 0.45
N GLU A 242 13.78 16.97 0.73
CA GLU A 242 15.17 16.52 0.77
C GLU A 242 15.40 15.44 1.84
N ASP A 243 14.82 15.59 3.03
CA ASP A 243 14.90 14.59 4.10
C ASP A 243 14.34 13.21 3.70
N ILE A 244 13.35 13.19 2.82
CA ILE A 244 12.66 11.95 2.41
C ILE A 244 13.25 11.38 1.11
N TYR A 245 13.53 12.24 0.14
CA TYR A 245 13.92 11.80 -1.20
C TYR A 245 15.42 11.95 -1.49
N GLY A 246 16.15 12.79 -0.76
CA GLY A 246 17.59 13.04 -0.89
C GLY A 246 17.88 14.23 -1.78
#